data_e4b25d1ce3558bb83d7121b07ff5d461
#
_entry.id   e4b25d1ce3558bb83d7121b07ff5d461
#
_cell.length_a   1.000
_cell.length_b   1.000
_cell.length_c   1.000
_cell.angle_alpha   90.00
_cell.angle_beta   90.00
_cell.angle_gamma   90.00
#
_symmetry.space_group_name_H-M   'P 1'
#
loop_
_entity.id
_entity.type
_entity.pdbx_description
1 polymer ?
#
loop_
_entity_poly.entity_id
_entity_poly.type
_entity_poly.pdbx_seq_one_letter_code
_entity_poly.pdbx_strand_id
1 'polypeptide(L)'
;MKKMQIRDQRNNSADKPRSGEYFFIILCIMGAFAILSSTMSKNPVLNPFAEKLGTPEAFMGFVAAASTLPGVLISFPAGSLSDVIGRRKVLLVSTIVFASAPFFYILINSWWQLILVRFYHGFATAIFVPVARAALAEFYPSKKGERISTFTSATIVGRGIAPFLGGFILSLTLWNYHMVYLAVGFFGITSFIIGLILSRQIGDERNANPVNPPEAKKKVEGFEGFKIVLRNSSIFVASITEAAARYVYGALEFFFVGYLKNIAQLDPSLIGIIMGMQLVLIPIVNPFMGRLSDKIGRNIPILGGLALGGTSLFAIPYNTQFFPLLIISIVFGLGFSMVISSAPALVGDLADKESYGAAMGFLATIMDVGQMAGPIFTGFIMISSGYRGSFFSLGAVLMVVCVLFGVYRLRMKGYSNLSTKRN
;
A
#
# COMPACT_ATOMS: atom_id res chain seq x y z
N MET A 1 -35.11 21.42 -44.45
CA MET A 1 -33.87 21.93 -43.81
C MET A 1 -33.68 21.48 -42.37
N LYS A 2 -34.67 21.39 -41.48
CA LYS A 2 -34.51 20.95 -40.07
C LYS A 2 -34.10 19.47 -39.84
N LYS A 3 -34.41 18.55 -40.75
CA LYS A 3 -34.02 17.12 -40.63
C LYS A 3 -32.52 16.84 -41.00
N MET A 4 -31.90 17.75 -41.74
CA MET A 4 -30.48 17.59 -42.14
C MET A 4 -29.53 18.07 -41.02
N GLN A 5 -29.88 19.05 -40.23
CA GLN A 5 -29.08 19.53 -39.11
C GLN A 5 -29.05 18.56 -37.90
N ILE A 6 -30.10 17.73 -37.76
CA ILE A 6 -30.13 16.72 -36.65
C ILE A 6 -29.27 15.50 -37.00
N ARG A 7 -29.00 15.24 -38.28
CA ARG A 7 -28.16 14.12 -38.73
C ARG A 7 -26.68 14.41 -38.61
N ASP A 8 -26.28 15.68 -38.79
CA ASP A 8 -24.88 16.10 -38.58
C ASP A 8 -24.45 16.20 -37.14
N GLN A 9 -25.40 16.50 -36.22
CA GLN A 9 -25.10 16.48 -34.79
C GLN A 9 -24.96 15.07 -34.21
N ARG A 10 -25.59 14.05 -34.82
CA ARG A 10 -25.41 12.64 -34.42
C ARG A 10 -24.11 12.01 -34.89
N ASN A 11 -23.56 12.45 -36.00
CA ASN A 11 -22.29 11.92 -36.52
C ASN A 11 -21.06 12.54 -35.80
N ASN A 12 -21.17 13.74 -35.21
CA ASN A 12 -20.08 14.38 -34.46
C ASN A 12 -19.97 13.91 -33.00
N SER A 13 -20.93 13.13 -32.49
CA SER A 13 -20.89 12.57 -31.12
C SER A 13 -20.34 11.14 -31.05
N ALA A 14 -20.06 10.49 -32.18
CA ALA A 14 -19.60 9.09 -32.23
C ALA A 14 -18.08 8.91 -32.18
N ASP A 15 -17.28 9.97 -32.39
CA ASP A 15 -15.81 9.86 -32.46
C ASP A 15 -15.04 10.37 -31.23
N LYS A 16 -15.72 10.88 -30.20
CA LYS A 16 -15.09 11.32 -28.94
C LYS A 16 -14.86 10.25 -27.84
N PRO A 17 -15.36 9.01 -27.91
CA PRO A 17 -15.12 8.02 -26.84
C PRO A 17 -13.74 7.37 -26.87
N ARG A 18 -13.00 7.40 -28.01
CA ARG A 18 -11.76 6.63 -28.16
C ARG A 18 -10.53 7.20 -27.41
N SER A 19 -10.39 8.50 -27.28
CA SER A 19 -9.21 9.11 -26.62
C SER A 19 -9.20 8.87 -25.10
N GLY A 20 -10.34 9.04 -24.45
CA GLY A 20 -10.44 8.84 -22.99
C GLY A 20 -10.24 7.39 -22.55
N GLU A 21 -10.82 6.40 -23.26
CA GLU A 21 -10.60 4.98 -22.95
C GLU A 21 -9.14 4.57 -23.13
N TYR A 22 -8.50 5.08 -24.18
CA TYR A 22 -7.08 4.82 -24.43
C TYR A 22 -6.18 5.40 -23.33
N PHE A 23 -6.43 6.64 -22.90
CA PHE A 23 -5.75 7.25 -21.74
C PHE A 23 -5.87 6.38 -20.49
N PHE A 24 -7.07 5.92 -20.17
CA PHE A 24 -7.33 5.10 -19.00
C PHE A 24 -6.57 3.76 -19.03
N ILE A 25 -6.63 3.05 -20.16
CA ILE A 25 -5.94 1.76 -20.32
C ILE A 25 -4.43 1.93 -20.17
N ILE A 26 -3.85 2.96 -20.81
CA ILE A 26 -2.42 3.25 -20.72
C ILE A 26 -2.01 3.60 -19.29
N LEU A 27 -2.82 4.38 -18.56
CA LEU A 27 -2.55 4.70 -17.16
C LEU A 27 -2.59 3.45 -16.27
N CYS A 28 -3.51 2.51 -16.53
CA CYS A 28 -3.57 1.23 -15.82
C CYS A 28 -2.33 0.37 -16.09
N ILE A 29 -1.88 0.27 -17.34
CA ILE A 29 -0.68 -0.48 -17.73
C ILE A 29 0.57 0.16 -17.09
N MET A 30 0.69 1.48 -17.18
CA MET A 30 1.78 2.24 -16.53
C MET A 30 1.82 1.98 -15.03
N GLY A 31 0.65 2.02 -14.37
CA GLY A 31 0.53 1.75 -12.94
C GLY A 31 0.92 0.32 -12.57
N ALA A 32 0.54 -0.66 -13.38
CA ALA A 32 0.92 -2.06 -13.17
C ALA A 32 2.45 -2.23 -13.22
N PHE A 33 3.12 -1.69 -14.24
CA PHE A 33 4.59 -1.75 -14.37
C PHE A 33 5.31 -0.95 -13.27
N ALA A 34 4.84 0.25 -12.93
CA ALA A 34 5.41 1.07 -11.86
C ALA A 34 5.38 0.33 -10.51
N ILE A 35 4.23 -0.24 -10.16
CA ILE A 35 4.07 -0.94 -8.88
C ILE A 35 4.76 -2.32 -8.88
N LEU A 36 4.82 -3.00 -10.04
CA LEU A 36 5.63 -4.21 -10.20
C LEU A 36 7.11 -3.90 -9.92
N SER A 37 7.67 -2.88 -10.57
CA SER A 37 9.05 -2.41 -10.35
C SER A 37 9.30 -2.11 -8.87
N SER A 38 8.47 -1.27 -8.25
CA SER A 38 8.61 -0.91 -6.85
C SER A 38 8.51 -2.10 -5.90
N THR A 39 7.59 -3.03 -6.12
CA THR A 39 7.41 -4.20 -5.24
C THR A 39 8.54 -5.20 -5.41
N MET A 40 8.98 -5.46 -6.64
CA MET A 40 10.09 -6.37 -6.92
C MET A 40 11.42 -5.87 -6.36
N SER A 41 11.61 -4.54 -6.22
CA SER A 41 12.79 -3.96 -5.54
C SER A 41 12.85 -4.23 -4.03
N LYS A 42 11.73 -4.71 -3.45
CA LYS A 42 11.61 -5.08 -2.03
C LYS A 42 11.59 -6.58 -1.83
N ASN A 43 10.66 -7.25 -2.50
CA ASN A 43 10.35 -8.66 -2.28
C ASN A 43 10.71 -9.54 -3.48
N PRO A 44 11.51 -10.59 -3.25
CA PRO A 44 12.14 -11.03 -2.00
C PRO A 44 13.60 -10.53 -1.84
N VAL A 45 14.05 -9.54 -2.61
CA VAL A 45 15.47 -9.18 -2.81
C VAL A 45 16.07 -8.34 -1.69
N LEU A 46 15.29 -7.47 -1.02
CA LEU A 46 15.84 -6.38 -0.21
C LEU A 46 16.55 -6.85 1.06
N ASN A 47 15.95 -7.77 1.83
CA ASN A 47 16.54 -8.25 3.07
C ASN A 47 17.88 -8.97 2.80
N PRO A 48 17.94 -9.98 1.88
CA PRO A 48 19.21 -10.63 1.55
C PRO A 48 20.26 -9.68 0.94
N PHE A 49 19.86 -8.68 0.20
CA PHE A 49 20.77 -7.68 -0.34
C PHE A 49 21.35 -6.76 0.74
N ALA A 50 20.52 -6.34 1.70
CA ALA A 50 20.99 -5.58 2.87
C ALA A 50 22.02 -6.38 3.68
N GLU A 51 21.78 -7.69 3.91
CA GLU A 51 22.75 -8.58 4.55
C GLU A 51 24.07 -8.64 3.77
N LYS A 52 24.01 -8.80 2.44
CA LYS A 52 25.22 -8.82 1.58
C LYS A 52 26.04 -7.55 1.67
N LEU A 53 25.38 -6.39 1.85
CA LEU A 53 26.05 -5.09 2.03
C LEU A 53 26.61 -4.88 3.45
N GLY A 54 26.54 -5.89 4.32
CA GLY A 54 27.04 -5.83 5.69
C GLY A 54 26.21 -4.93 6.60
N THR A 55 24.89 -4.83 6.37
CA THR A 55 24.02 -4.03 7.23
C THR A 55 24.02 -4.58 8.65
N PRO A 56 24.42 -3.78 9.68
CA PRO A 56 24.27 -4.22 11.06
C PRO A 56 22.79 -4.50 11.40
N GLU A 57 22.52 -5.49 12.23
CA GLU A 57 21.15 -5.91 12.60
C GLU A 57 20.30 -4.73 13.08
N ALA A 58 20.88 -3.80 13.86
CA ALA A 58 20.21 -2.59 14.33
C ALA A 58 19.67 -1.71 13.20
N PHE A 59 20.30 -1.71 12.03
CA PHE A 59 19.93 -0.86 10.90
C PHE A 59 19.09 -1.58 9.85
N MET A 60 18.89 -2.89 9.96
CA MET A 60 18.05 -3.65 9.03
C MET A 60 16.61 -3.11 8.95
N GLY A 61 16.06 -2.76 10.10
CA GLY A 61 14.73 -2.13 10.17
C GLY A 61 14.67 -0.76 9.50
N PHE A 62 15.72 0.04 9.58
CA PHE A 62 15.81 1.34 8.89
C PHE A 62 15.89 1.17 7.37
N VAL A 63 16.61 0.18 6.87
CA VAL A 63 16.64 -0.18 5.44
C VAL A 63 15.22 -0.50 4.97
N ALA A 64 14.46 -1.29 5.71
CA ALA A 64 13.08 -1.62 5.37
C ALA A 64 12.18 -0.38 5.36
N ALA A 65 12.26 0.48 6.39
CA ALA A 65 11.42 1.65 6.60
C ALA A 65 11.73 2.82 5.65
N ALA A 66 12.97 2.92 5.15
CA ALA A 66 13.45 4.10 4.43
C ALA A 66 12.57 4.51 3.23
N SER A 67 11.98 3.56 2.49
CA SER A 67 11.12 3.90 1.35
C SER A 67 9.69 4.26 1.74
N THR A 68 9.28 4.04 3.00
CA THR A 68 7.96 4.43 3.49
C THR A 68 7.96 5.89 3.98
N LEU A 69 9.11 6.37 4.43
CA LEU A 69 9.29 7.74 4.94
C LEU A 69 8.85 8.84 3.93
N PRO A 70 9.22 8.80 2.64
CA PRO A 70 8.68 9.74 1.65
C PRO A 70 7.16 9.69 1.54
N GLY A 71 6.54 8.52 1.72
CA GLY A 71 5.08 8.37 1.75
C GLY A 71 4.45 9.20 2.86
N VAL A 72 4.96 9.08 4.08
CA VAL A 72 4.50 9.86 5.24
C VAL A 72 4.64 11.37 5.00
N LEU A 73 5.77 11.80 4.42
CA LEU A 73 6.10 13.22 4.26
C LEU A 73 5.38 13.87 3.07
N ILE A 74 5.23 13.16 1.95
CA ILE A 74 4.94 13.79 0.65
C ILE A 74 3.63 13.32 0.02
N SER A 75 3.05 12.18 0.39
CA SER A 75 1.83 11.69 -0.27
C SER A 75 0.67 12.70 -0.24
N PHE A 76 0.49 13.42 0.86
CA PHE A 76 -0.52 14.47 0.96
C PHE A 76 -0.13 15.74 0.18
N PRO A 77 1.07 16.32 0.35
CA PRO A 77 1.51 17.47 -0.46
C PRO A 77 1.58 17.18 -1.96
N ALA A 78 1.94 15.97 -2.39
CA ALA A 78 2.04 15.61 -3.80
C ALA A 78 0.72 15.76 -4.55
N GLY A 79 -0.40 15.39 -3.94
CA GLY A 79 -1.73 15.63 -4.48
C GLY A 79 -1.99 17.11 -4.73
N SER A 80 -1.82 17.93 -3.71
CA SER A 80 -2.02 19.39 -3.78
C SER A 80 -1.02 20.08 -4.73
N LEU A 81 0.24 19.65 -4.72
CA LEU A 81 1.28 20.19 -5.61
C LEU A 81 0.95 19.87 -7.08
N SER A 82 0.37 18.70 -7.35
CA SER A 82 -0.04 18.35 -8.71
C SER A 82 -1.23 19.16 -9.23
N ASP A 83 -2.04 19.79 -8.34
CA ASP A 83 -3.08 20.74 -8.71
C ASP A 83 -2.47 22.04 -9.26
N VAL A 84 -1.34 22.48 -8.68
CA VAL A 84 -0.65 23.73 -9.03
C VAL A 84 0.31 23.55 -10.22
N ILE A 85 1.23 22.58 -10.13
CA ILE A 85 2.29 22.34 -11.15
C ILE A 85 1.72 21.64 -12.39
N GLY A 86 0.62 20.91 -12.23
CA GLY A 86 -0.05 20.10 -13.24
C GLY A 86 0.23 18.61 -13.10
N ARG A 87 -0.84 17.79 -13.20
CA ARG A 87 -0.83 16.33 -13.05
C ARG A 87 0.26 15.66 -13.90
N ARG A 88 0.37 16.09 -15.17
CA ARG A 88 1.34 15.60 -16.16
C ARG A 88 2.77 15.65 -15.66
N LYS A 89 3.23 16.83 -15.21
CA LYS A 89 4.61 17.06 -14.78
C LYS A 89 4.94 16.20 -13.55
N VAL A 90 4.03 16.16 -12.59
CA VAL A 90 4.22 15.45 -11.33
C VAL A 90 4.22 13.93 -11.55
N LEU A 91 3.35 13.40 -12.44
CA LEU A 91 3.40 12.00 -12.85
C LEU A 91 4.71 11.65 -13.55
N LEU A 92 5.21 12.50 -14.46
CA LEU A 92 6.49 12.28 -15.11
C LEU A 92 7.65 12.23 -14.12
N VAL A 93 7.70 13.15 -13.15
CA VAL A 93 8.74 13.13 -12.10
C VAL A 93 8.73 11.81 -11.35
N SER A 94 7.57 11.27 -10.99
CA SER A 94 7.49 9.98 -10.32
C SER A 94 8.01 8.82 -11.18
N THR A 95 7.72 8.83 -12.48
CA THR A 95 8.21 7.78 -13.41
C THR A 95 9.71 7.88 -13.68
N ILE A 96 10.30 9.08 -13.64
CA ILE A 96 11.76 9.25 -13.68
C ILE A 96 12.42 8.56 -12.48
N VAL A 97 11.81 8.70 -11.28
CA VAL A 97 12.33 8.03 -10.07
C VAL A 97 12.21 6.51 -10.21
N PHE A 98 11.08 5.97 -10.73
CA PHE A 98 10.95 4.53 -11.01
C PHE A 98 12.00 4.03 -12.01
N ALA A 99 12.34 4.81 -13.02
CA ALA A 99 13.32 4.43 -14.03
C ALA A 99 14.77 4.51 -13.54
N SER A 100 15.11 5.50 -12.71
CA SER A 100 16.49 5.77 -12.27
C SER A 100 16.89 5.03 -11.00
N ALA A 101 15.98 4.90 -10.02
CA ALA A 101 16.29 4.30 -8.73
C ALA A 101 16.90 2.88 -8.82
N PRO A 102 16.43 1.97 -9.70
CA PRO A 102 16.98 0.63 -9.83
C PRO A 102 18.47 0.60 -10.14
N PHE A 103 18.96 1.54 -10.90
CA PHE A 103 20.38 1.61 -11.26
C PHE A 103 21.25 2.04 -10.08
N PHE A 104 20.72 2.87 -9.17
CA PHE A 104 21.48 3.21 -7.95
C PHE A 104 21.69 1.99 -7.06
N TYR A 105 20.74 1.02 -7.00
CA TYR A 105 20.96 -0.23 -6.26
C TYR A 105 22.13 -1.06 -6.82
N ILE A 106 22.47 -0.92 -8.10
CA ILE A 106 23.57 -1.63 -8.74
C ILE A 106 24.92 -0.97 -8.41
N LEU A 107 24.92 0.35 -8.18
CA LEU A 107 26.11 1.15 -7.98
C LEU A 107 26.58 1.21 -6.53
N ILE A 108 25.72 0.86 -5.57
CA ILE A 108 26.05 0.94 -4.15
C ILE A 108 26.86 -0.28 -3.69
N ASN A 109 27.74 -0.04 -2.72
CA ASN A 109 28.57 -1.05 -2.08
C ASN A 109 28.55 -1.00 -0.54
N SER A 110 27.71 -0.16 0.05
CA SER A 110 27.59 0.04 1.49
C SER A 110 26.14 0.13 1.93
N TRP A 111 25.82 -0.39 3.10
CA TRP A 111 24.48 -0.46 3.63
C TRP A 111 23.80 0.92 3.86
N TRP A 112 24.54 1.94 4.27
CA TRP A 112 23.99 3.28 4.47
C TRP A 112 23.58 3.92 3.13
N GLN A 113 24.27 3.63 2.02
CA GLN A 113 23.88 4.05 0.68
C GLN A 113 22.54 3.39 0.29
N LEU A 114 22.31 2.13 0.72
CA LEU A 114 21.03 1.45 0.50
C LEU A 114 19.87 2.21 1.15
N ILE A 115 20.04 2.74 2.36
CA ILE A 115 19.02 3.59 3.01
C ILE A 115 18.69 4.82 2.14
N LEU A 116 19.71 5.50 1.62
CA LEU A 116 19.51 6.68 0.76
C LEU A 116 18.80 6.33 -0.56
N VAL A 117 19.20 5.25 -1.21
CA VAL A 117 18.57 4.79 -2.45
C VAL A 117 17.12 4.36 -2.19
N ARG A 118 16.86 3.69 -1.08
CA ARG A 118 15.52 3.32 -0.64
C ARG A 118 14.64 4.55 -0.38
N PHE A 119 15.18 5.55 0.29
CA PHE A 119 14.50 6.82 0.52
C PHE A 119 14.16 7.50 -0.81
N TYR A 120 15.14 7.62 -1.72
CA TYR A 120 14.91 8.16 -3.06
C TYR A 120 13.83 7.37 -3.81
N HIS A 121 13.92 6.04 -3.85
CA HIS A 121 12.94 5.21 -4.54
C HIS A 121 11.51 5.34 -3.95
N GLY A 122 11.41 5.64 -2.65
CA GLY A 122 10.14 5.87 -1.97
C GLY A 122 9.33 7.02 -2.55
N PHE A 123 9.98 8.07 -3.07
CA PHE A 123 9.30 9.19 -3.75
C PHE A 123 8.47 8.73 -4.96
N ALA A 124 8.91 7.69 -5.67
CA ALA A 124 8.21 7.19 -6.84
C ALA A 124 6.74 6.84 -6.52
N THR A 125 6.52 5.98 -5.53
CA THR A 125 5.17 5.55 -5.13
C THR A 125 4.41 6.61 -4.35
N ALA A 126 5.11 7.39 -3.50
CA ALA A 126 4.54 8.48 -2.71
C ALA A 126 3.89 9.56 -3.58
N ILE A 127 4.46 9.82 -4.75
CA ILE A 127 3.96 10.81 -5.71
C ILE A 127 2.97 10.15 -6.68
N PHE A 128 3.31 8.98 -7.25
CA PHE A 128 2.57 8.37 -8.35
C PHE A 128 1.11 8.06 -8.01
N VAL A 129 0.89 7.32 -6.92
CA VAL A 129 -0.44 6.77 -6.60
C VAL A 129 -1.49 7.87 -6.33
N PRO A 130 -1.23 8.88 -5.46
CA PRO A 130 -2.22 9.93 -5.21
C PRO A 130 -2.47 10.79 -6.45
N VAL A 131 -1.44 11.09 -7.25
CA VAL A 131 -1.59 11.93 -8.45
C VAL A 131 -2.33 11.19 -9.56
N ALA A 132 -2.08 9.88 -9.77
CA ALA A 132 -2.83 9.06 -10.72
C ALA A 132 -4.32 8.96 -10.35
N ARG A 133 -4.65 8.76 -9.06
CA ARG A 133 -6.04 8.75 -8.59
C ARG A 133 -6.73 10.10 -8.75
N ALA A 134 -6.01 11.19 -8.49
CA ALA A 134 -6.52 12.53 -8.69
C ALA A 134 -6.79 12.83 -10.16
N ALA A 135 -5.88 12.43 -11.08
CA ALA A 135 -6.09 12.53 -12.52
C ALA A 135 -7.35 11.76 -12.96
N LEU A 136 -7.52 10.52 -12.50
CA LEU A 136 -8.73 9.73 -12.83
C LEU A 136 -10.02 10.37 -12.31
N ALA A 137 -10.00 10.95 -11.10
CA ALA A 137 -11.15 11.65 -10.55
C ALA A 137 -11.52 12.90 -11.35
N GLU A 138 -10.53 13.58 -11.92
CA GLU A 138 -10.70 14.79 -12.76
C GLU A 138 -11.19 14.42 -14.17
N PHE A 139 -10.59 13.43 -14.82
CA PHE A 139 -10.93 13.04 -16.19
C PHE A 139 -12.25 12.26 -16.30
N TYR A 140 -12.66 11.54 -15.23
CA TYR A 140 -13.85 10.70 -15.23
C TYR A 140 -14.80 11.01 -14.06
N PRO A 141 -15.36 12.22 -13.95
CA PRO A 141 -16.14 12.64 -12.79
C PRO A 141 -17.40 11.77 -12.58
N SER A 142 -18.06 11.30 -13.65
CA SER A 142 -19.25 10.46 -13.60
C SER A 142 -18.96 8.99 -13.27
N LYS A 143 -17.74 8.49 -13.57
CA LYS A 143 -17.31 7.10 -13.37
C LYS A 143 -16.06 6.99 -12.47
N LYS A 144 -15.79 8.01 -11.65
CA LYS A 144 -14.55 8.11 -10.89
C LYS A 144 -14.30 6.90 -9.98
N GLY A 145 -15.33 6.38 -9.32
CA GLY A 145 -15.20 5.22 -8.44
C GLY A 145 -14.80 3.96 -9.19
N GLU A 146 -15.46 3.68 -10.33
CA GLU A 146 -15.15 2.55 -11.22
C GLU A 146 -13.71 2.63 -11.74
N ARG A 147 -13.30 3.80 -12.24
CA ARG A 147 -11.98 4.01 -12.85
C ARG A 147 -10.86 3.92 -11.82
N ILE A 148 -11.02 4.51 -10.63
CA ILE A 148 -10.03 4.40 -9.55
C ILE A 148 -9.93 2.96 -9.05
N SER A 149 -11.05 2.23 -8.96
CA SER A 149 -11.05 0.83 -8.55
C SER A 149 -10.32 -0.06 -9.56
N THR A 150 -10.61 0.11 -10.87
CA THR A 150 -9.94 -0.65 -11.93
C THR A 150 -8.45 -0.35 -12.01
N PHE A 151 -8.04 0.92 -11.89
CA PHE A 151 -6.63 1.31 -11.78
C PHE A 151 -5.95 0.65 -10.57
N THR A 152 -6.61 0.67 -9.41
CA THR A 152 -6.10 0.01 -8.21
C THR A 152 -5.93 -1.50 -8.44
N SER A 153 -6.89 -2.16 -9.10
CA SER A 153 -6.79 -3.57 -9.46
C SER A 153 -5.60 -3.86 -10.39
N ALA A 154 -5.36 -3.00 -11.39
CA ALA A 154 -4.19 -3.13 -12.26
C ALA A 154 -2.86 -3.02 -11.48
N THR A 155 -2.76 -2.08 -10.54
CA THR A 155 -1.57 -1.94 -9.67
C THR A 155 -1.38 -3.14 -8.73
N ILE A 156 -2.47 -3.75 -8.28
CA ILE A 156 -2.45 -4.96 -7.45
C ILE A 156 -1.91 -6.17 -8.23
N VAL A 157 -2.27 -6.31 -9.50
CA VAL A 157 -1.70 -7.36 -10.36
C VAL A 157 -0.18 -7.22 -10.46
N GLY A 158 0.33 -6.00 -10.72
CA GLY A 158 1.78 -5.73 -10.70
C GLY A 158 2.44 -6.09 -9.37
N ARG A 159 1.80 -5.72 -8.25
CA ARG A 159 2.28 -6.03 -6.91
C ARG A 159 2.33 -7.53 -6.63
N GLY A 160 1.30 -8.27 -7.04
CA GLY A 160 1.20 -9.72 -6.81
C GLY A 160 2.23 -10.52 -7.59
N ILE A 161 2.50 -10.13 -8.85
CA ILE A 161 3.47 -10.83 -9.72
C ILE A 161 4.92 -10.59 -9.27
N ALA A 162 5.23 -9.45 -8.68
CA ALA A 162 6.58 -9.01 -8.38
C ALA A 162 7.43 -10.01 -7.56
N PRO A 163 6.96 -10.62 -6.45
CA PRO A 163 7.77 -11.55 -5.68
C PRO A 163 8.06 -12.86 -6.43
N PHE A 164 7.11 -13.33 -7.24
CA PHE A 164 7.33 -14.53 -8.08
C PHE A 164 8.46 -14.29 -9.08
N LEU A 165 8.41 -13.17 -9.81
CA LEU A 165 9.46 -12.81 -10.76
C LEU A 165 10.81 -12.57 -10.06
N GLY A 166 10.81 -11.83 -8.95
CA GLY A 166 12.02 -11.57 -8.17
C GLY A 166 12.64 -12.85 -7.64
N GLY A 167 11.85 -13.74 -7.06
CA GLY A 167 12.30 -15.05 -6.58
C GLY A 167 12.82 -15.96 -7.69
N PHE A 168 12.13 -16.00 -8.82
CA PHE A 168 12.56 -16.76 -10.00
C PHE A 168 13.90 -16.27 -10.56
N ILE A 169 14.08 -14.96 -10.72
CA ILE A 169 15.34 -14.38 -11.17
C ILE A 169 16.47 -14.70 -10.17
N LEU A 170 16.24 -14.58 -8.87
CA LEU A 170 17.25 -14.90 -7.85
C LEU A 170 17.63 -16.38 -7.88
N SER A 171 16.67 -17.28 -8.10
CA SER A 171 16.94 -18.73 -8.23
C SER A 171 17.78 -19.03 -9.46
N LEU A 172 17.39 -18.52 -10.64
CA LEU A 172 18.13 -18.72 -11.88
C LEU A 172 19.53 -18.14 -11.87
N THR A 173 19.76 -17.05 -11.12
CA THR A 173 21.02 -16.32 -11.10
C THR A 173 21.85 -16.56 -9.83
N LEU A 174 21.50 -17.57 -9.04
CA LEU A 174 22.22 -17.95 -7.82
C LEU A 174 22.43 -16.75 -6.88
N TRP A 175 21.33 -16.10 -6.51
CA TRP A 175 21.32 -14.91 -5.65
C TRP A 175 22.06 -13.68 -6.23
N ASN A 176 22.12 -13.52 -7.54
CA ASN A 176 22.65 -12.28 -8.14
C ASN A 176 21.63 -11.15 -8.05
N TYR A 177 21.74 -10.33 -7.01
CA TYR A 177 20.81 -9.22 -6.73
C TYR A 177 20.80 -8.16 -7.85
N HIS A 178 21.95 -7.94 -8.54
CA HIS A 178 22.03 -6.98 -9.64
C HIS A 178 21.11 -7.36 -10.79
N MET A 179 20.92 -8.66 -11.07
CA MET A 179 20.01 -9.12 -12.11
C MET A 179 18.56 -8.79 -11.78
N VAL A 180 18.18 -8.89 -10.51
CA VAL A 180 16.84 -8.46 -10.07
C VAL A 180 16.68 -6.95 -10.24
N TYR A 181 17.67 -6.15 -9.83
CA TYR A 181 17.59 -4.69 -9.99
C TYR A 181 17.63 -4.23 -11.45
N LEU A 182 18.30 -4.96 -12.34
CA LEU A 182 18.20 -4.75 -13.80
C LEU A 182 16.77 -5.00 -14.31
N ALA A 183 16.13 -6.09 -13.88
CA ALA A 183 14.74 -6.37 -14.22
C ALA A 183 13.79 -5.31 -13.63
N VAL A 184 14.01 -4.87 -12.39
CA VAL A 184 13.30 -3.73 -11.77
C VAL A 184 13.45 -2.48 -12.64
N GLY A 185 14.67 -2.20 -13.13
CA GLY A 185 14.97 -1.09 -14.03
C GLY A 185 14.24 -1.19 -15.36
N PHE A 186 14.18 -2.37 -15.95
CA PHE A 186 13.43 -2.61 -17.18
C PHE A 186 11.95 -2.24 -17.02
N PHE A 187 11.29 -2.68 -15.94
CA PHE A 187 9.90 -2.32 -15.68
C PHE A 187 9.73 -0.85 -15.32
N GLY A 188 10.68 -0.25 -14.61
CA GLY A 188 10.70 1.18 -14.31
C GLY A 188 10.82 2.05 -15.56
N ILE A 189 11.74 1.70 -16.48
CA ILE A 189 11.91 2.37 -17.78
C ILE A 189 10.65 2.19 -18.64
N THR A 190 10.08 0.99 -18.66
CA THR A 190 8.82 0.75 -19.40
C THR A 190 7.71 1.66 -18.87
N SER A 191 7.55 1.79 -17.55
CA SER A 191 6.60 2.74 -16.96
C SER A 191 6.90 4.19 -17.35
N PHE A 192 8.17 4.59 -17.40
CA PHE A 192 8.57 5.94 -17.82
C PHE A 192 8.27 6.22 -19.29
N ILE A 193 8.58 5.28 -20.20
CA ILE A 193 8.27 5.41 -21.63
C ILE A 193 6.76 5.57 -21.84
N ILE A 194 5.96 4.73 -21.15
CA ILE A 194 4.49 4.83 -21.18
C ILE A 194 4.05 6.19 -20.61
N GLY A 195 4.69 6.67 -19.54
CA GLY A 195 4.43 7.99 -18.96
C GLY A 195 4.71 9.14 -19.92
N LEU A 196 5.77 9.04 -20.74
CA LEU A 196 6.06 10.02 -21.79
C LEU A 196 4.97 10.07 -22.86
N ILE A 197 4.48 8.90 -23.29
CA ILE A 197 3.38 8.79 -24.26
C ILE A 197 2.11 9.43 -23.68
N LEU A 198 1.75 9.03 -22.45
CA LEU A 198 0.58 9.54 -21.75
C LEU A 198 0.66 11.05 -21.50
N SER A 199 1.85 11.56 -21.21
CA SER A 199 2.04 12.97 -20.94
C SER A 199 1.71 13.87 -22.12
N ARG A 200 1.88 13.40 -23.35
CA ARG A 200 1.50 14.15 -24.56
C ARG A 200 -0.02 14.31 -24.66
N GLN A 201 -0.78 13.28 -24.29
CA GLN A 201 -2.24 13.29 -24.34
C GLN A 201 -2.89 14.18 -23.27
N ILE A 202 -2.35 14.22 -22.05
CA ILE A 202 -2.86 15.11 -20.97
C ILE A 202 -2.75 16.60 -21.36
N GLY A 203 -1.73 16.96 -22.16
CA GLY A 203 -1.54 18.35 -22.62
C GLY A 203 -2.63 18.85 -23.58
N ASP A 204 -3.12 17.99 -24.44
CA ASP A 204 -4.10 18.35 -25.46
C ASP A 204 -5.53 18.49 -24.89
N GLU A 205 -5.90 17.67 -23.88
CA GLU A 205 -7.23 17.70 -23.29
C GLU A 205 -7.46 18.90 -22.35
N ARG A 206 -6.42 19.41 -21.68
CA ARG A 206 -6.53 20.59 -20.82
C ARG A 206 -6.82 21.89 -21.60
N ASN A 207 -6.35 21.97 -22.84
CA ASN A 207 -6.64 23.06 -23.76
C ASN A 207 -8.06 22.96 -24.36
N ALA A 208 -8.66 21.76 -24.32
CA ALA A 208 -10.00 21.52 -24.87
C ALA A 208 -11.15 21.78 -23.87
N ASN A 209 -10.89 21.67 -22.57
CA ASN A 209 -11.88 21.91 -21.52
C ASN A 209 -11.21 22.59 -20.31
N PRO A 210 -11.24 23.93 -20.22
CA PRO A 210 -10.86 24.64 -19.01
C PRO A 210 -11.89 24.31 -17.92
N VAL A 211 -11.58 23.32 -17.09
CA VAL A 211 -12.36 23.03 -15.88
C VAL A 211 -12.06 24.17 -14.91
N ASN A 212 -13.05 25.02 -14.65
CA ASN A 212 -12.98 25.97 -13.54
C ASN A 212 -12.59 25.19 -12.27
N PRO A 213 -11.60 25.65 -11.50
CA PRO A 213 -11.23 25.00 -10.26
C PRO A 213 -12.50 24.86 -9.40
N PRO A 214 -12.79 23.69 -8.86
CA PRO A 214 -13.95 23.54 -8.00
C PRO A 214 -13.84 24.58 -6.88
N GLU A 215 -14.90 25.34 -6.64
CA GLU A 215 -14.99 26.27 -5.52
C GLU A 215 -14.42 25.61 -4.27
N ALA A 216 -13.43 26.24 -3.68
CA ALA A 216 -12.78 25.76 -2.47
C ALA A 216 -13.84 25.71 -1.36
N LYS A 217 -14.56 24.57 -1.26
CA LYS A 217 -15.35 24.29 -0.06
C LYS A 217 -14.40 24.48 1.11
N LYS A 218 -14.78 25.33 2.07
CA LYS A 218 -14.04 25.63 3.29
C LYS A 218 -13.49 24.31 3.83
N LYS A 219 -12.19 24.05 3.58
CA LYS A 219 -11.47 22.96 4.23
C LYS A 219 -11.47 23.35 5.70
N VAL A 220 -12.09 22.54 6.54
CA VAL A 220 -11.78 22.56 7.97
C VAL A 220 -10.27 22.54 8.02
N GLU A 221 -9.65 23.57 8.57
CA GLU A 221 -8.19 23.67 8.62
C GLU A 221 -7.65 22.35 9.19
N GLY A 222 -6.70 21.72 8.48
CA GLY A 222 -6.31 20.32 8.71
C GLY A 222 -5.98 20.01 10.17
N PHE A 223 -5.59 21.01 10.96
CA PHE A 223 -5.27 20.88 12.38
C PHE A 223 -6.52 20.80 13.28
N GLU A 224 -7.61 21.50 12.95
CA GLU A 224 -8.87 21.40 13.71
C GLU A 224 -9.58 20.08 13.47
N GLY A 225 -9.58 19.59 12.22
CA GLY A 225 -10.08 18.26 11.89
C GLY A 225 -9.34 17.15 12.65
N PHE A 226 -8.02 17.31 12.82
CA PHE A 226 -7.19 16.39 13.59
C PHE A 226 -7.57 16.36 15.09
N LYS A 227 -7.83 17.53 15.68
CA LYS A 227 -8.29 17.64 17.09
C LYS A 227 -9.66 16.98 17.29
N ILE A 228 -10.59 17.13 16.33
CA ILE A 228 -11.92 16.49 16.41
C ILE A 228 -11.77 14.97 16.43
N VAL A 229 -10.92 14.42 15.57
CA VAL A 229 -10.67 12.98 15.50
C VAL A 229 -10.02 12.45 16.78
N LEU A 230 -9.04 13.16 17.35
CA LEU A 230 -8.40 12.78 18.60
C LEU A 230 -9.37 12.78 19.81
N ARG A 231 -10.43 13.60 19.78
CA ARG A 231 -11.47 13.60 20.80
C ARG A 231 -12.45 12.43 20.68
N ASN A 232 -12.58 11.83 19.50
CA ASN A 232 -13.42 10.65 19.29
C ASN A 232 -12.61 9.38 19.57
N SER A 233 -12.73 8.87 20.81
CA SER A 233 -12.00 7.68 21.25
C SER A 233 -12.25 6.44 20.39
N SER A 234 -13.44 6.30 19.78
CA SER A 234 -13.78 5.17 18.92
C SER A 234 -13.03 5.21 17.58
N ILE A 235 -12.92 6.39 16.95
CA ILE A 235 -12.12 6.60 15.75
C ILE A 235 -10.64 6.37 16.05
N PHE A 236 -10.16 6.90 17.17
CA PHE A 236 -8.77 6.73 17.59
C PHE A 236 -8.42 5.25 17.80
N VAL A 237 -9.21 4.50 18.56
CA VAL A 237 -8.99 3.06 18.81
C VAL A 237 -9.04 2.25 17.51
N ALA A 238 -10.00 2.51 16.63
CA ALA A 238 -10.08 1.84 15.33
C ALA A 238 -8.84 2.13 14.46
N SER A 239 -8.37 3.38 14.44
CA SER A 239 -7.17 3.79 13.68
C SER A 239 -5.89 3.18 14.24
N ILE A 240 -5.72 3.12 15.57
CA ILE A 240 -4.56 2.46 16.19
C ILE A 240 -4.59 0.95 15.93
N THR A 241 -5.77 0.34 15.89
CA THR A 241 -5.91 -1.09 15.56
C THR A 241 -5.41 -1.39 14.15
N GLU A 242 -5.77 -0.56 13.17
CA GLU A 242 -5.26 -0.67 11.80
C GLU A 242 -3.75 -0.39 11.74
N ALA A 243 -3.27 0.64 12.46
CA ALA A 243 -1.85 0.96 12.54
C ALA A 243 -1.02 -0.19 13.11
N ALA A 244 -1.53 -0.91 14.11
CA ALA A 244 -0.87 -2.09 14.67
C ALA A 244 -0.79 -3.24 13.65
N ALA A 245 -1.84 -3.47 12.86
CA ALA A 245 -1.80 -4.43 11.78
C ALA A 245 -0.76 -4.04 10.71
N ARG A 246 -0.66 -2.75 10.37
CA ARG A 246 0.35 -2.21 9.44
C ARG A 246 1.77 -2.29 10.00
N TYR A 247 1.95 -2.05 11.29
CA TYR A 247 3.20 -2.23 12.00
C TYR A 247 3.73 -3.65 11.82
N VAL A 248 2.87 -4.63 12.09
CA VAL A 248 3.24 -6.05 11.96
C VAL A 248 3.50 -6.41 10.49
N TYR A 249 2.64 -5.96 9.59
CA TYR A 249 2.81 -6.22 8.16
C TYR A 249 4.13 -5.67 7.61
N GLY A 250 4.50 -4.42 7.95
CA GLY A 250 5.74 -3.79 7.50
C GLY A 250 6.98 -4.53 7.99
N ALA A 251 6.97 -5.01 9.24
CA ALA A 251 8.06 -5.81 9.79
C ALA A 251 8.13 -7.20 9.14
N LEU A 252 6.98 -7.89 9.02
CA LEU A 252 6.91 -9.23 8.44
C LEU A 252 7.35 -9.22 6.98
N GLU A 253 6.91 -8.26 6.18
CA GLU A 253 7.29 -8.13 4.76
C GLU A 253 8.81 -8.19 4.55
N PHE A 254 9.58 -7.70 5.51
CA PHE A 254 11.04 -7.63 5.42
C PHE A 254 11.74 -8.79 6.16
N PHE A 255 11.44 -9.01 7.44
CA PHE A 255 12.15 -10.00 8.26
C PHE A 255 11.77 -11.44 7.94
N PHE A 256 10.57 -11.67 7.41
CA PHE A 256 10.15 -13.03 7.01
C PHE A 256 10.99 -13.55 5.85
N VAL A 257 11.36 -12.71 4.89
CA VAL A 257 12.28 -13.09 3.81
C VAL A 257 13.63 -13.54 4.37
N GLY A 258 14.19 -12.80 5.36
CA GLY A 258 15.42 -13.20 6.03
C GLY A 258 15.30 -14.55 6.76
N TYR A 259 14.17 -14.79 7.43
CA TYR A 259 13.88 -16.08 8.06
C TYR A 259 13.81 -17.22 7.04
N LEU A 260 13.08 -17.03 5.96
CA LEU A 260 12.91 -18.03 4.90
C LEU A 260 14.25 -18.41 4.26
N LYS A 261 15.15 -17.43 4.08
CA LYS A 261 16.50 -17.63 3.54
C LYS A 261 17.45 -18.27 4.57
N ASN A 262 17.59 -17.65 5.76
CA ASN A 262 18.68 -17.96 6.68
C ASN A 262 18.37 -19.12 7.62
N ILE A 263 17.10 -19.28 8.03
CA ILE A 263 16.65 -20.30 8.98
C ILE A 263 16.00 -21.48 8.24
N ALA A 264 15.03 -21.20 7.38
CA ALA A 264 14.34 -22.26 6.61
C ALA A 264 15.16 -22.71 5.39
N GLN A 265 16.18 -21.98 4.97
CA GLN A 265 17.09 -22.28 3.86
C GLN A 265 16.37 -22.63 2.55
N LEU A 266 15.26 -21.94 2.29
CA LEU A 266 14.45 -22.15 1.11
C LEU A 266 15.10 -21.54 -0.14
N ASP A 267 14.90 -22.20 -1.28
CA ASP A 267 15.25 -21.65 -2.59
C ASP A 267 14.54 -20.29 -2.83
N PRO A 268 15.19 -19.32 -3.49
CA PRO A 268 14.59 -18.01 -3.77
C PRO A 268 13.24 -18.06 -4.48
N SER A 269 13.01 -19.04 -5.36
CA SER A 269 11.73 -19.22 -6.04
C SER A 269 10.61 -19.59 -5.06
N LEU A 270 10.90 -20.46 -4.08
CA LEU A 270 9.95 -20.82 -3.02
C LEU A 270 9.66 -19.63 -2.10
N ILE A 271 10.68 -18.83 -1.76
CA ILE A 271 10.50 -17.59 -1.02
C ILE A 271 9.59 -16.63 -1.80
N GLY A 272 9.84 -16.49 -3.11
CA GLY A 272 9.01 -15.68 -4.00
C GLY A 272 7.54 -16.15 -4.05
N ILE A 273 7.31 -17.47 -4.03
CA ILE A 273 5.95 -18.05 -3.97
C ILE A 273 5.27 -17.71 -2.63
N ILE A 274 5.92 -17.91 -1.49
CA ILE A 274 5.35 -17.58 -0.17
C ILE A 274 4.96 -16.10 -0.08
N MET A 275 5.88 -15.21 -0.46
CA MET A 275 5.64 -13.76 -0.43
C MET A 275 4.61 -13.32 -1.46
N GLY A 276 4.64 -13.91 -2.66
CA GLY A 276 3.70 -13.64 -3.74
C GLY A 276 2.27 -14.07 -3.40
N MET A 277 2.10 -15.27 -2.85
CA MET A 277 0.78 -15.76 -2.43
C MET A 277 0.15 -14.87 -1.37
N GLN A 278 0.92 -14.40 -0.40
CA GLN A 278 0.44 -13.42 0.59
C GLN A 278 -0.07 -12.15 -0.06
N LEU A 279 0.68 -11.57 -1.01
CA LEU A 279 0.32 -10.33 -1.70
C LEU A 279 -0.86 -10.48 -2.67
N VAL A 280 -1.01 -11.64 -3.30
CA VAL A 280 -2.13 -11.93 -4.22
C VAL A 280 -3.43 -12.20 -3.46
N LEU A 281 -3.35 -12.87 -2.33
CA LEU A 281 -4.54 -13.22 -1.53
C LEU A 281 -5.24 -12.00 -0.93
N ILE A 282 -4.47 -11.03 -0.44
CA ILE A 282 -5.03 -9.82 0.20
C ILE A 282 -6.10 -9.14 -0.69
N PRO A 283 -5.81 -8.74 -1.93
CA PRO A 283 -6.79 -8.07 -2.78
C PRO A 283 -7.94 -8.97 -3.25
N ILE A 284 -7.71 -10.26 -3.38
CA ILE A 284 -8.76 -11.23 -3.73
C ILE A 284 -9.75 -11.37 -2.58
N VAL A 285 -9.26 -11.47 -1.36
CA VAL A 285 -10.06 -11.72 -0.15
C VAL A 285 -10.75 -10.45 0.36
N ASN A 286 -10.14 -9.27 0.19
CA ASN A 286 -10.67 -7.99 0.69
C ASN A 286 -12.14 -7.73 0.34
N PRO A 287 -12.64 -7.89 -0.91
CA PRO A 287 -14.04 -7.65 -1.23
C PRO A 287 -15.01 -8.59 -0.49
N PHE A 288 -14.58 -9.84 -0.26
CA PHE A 288 -15.37 -10.81 0.49
C PHE A 288 -15.40 -10.46 1.98
N MET A 289 -14.26 -10.06 2.55
CA MET A 289 -14.17 -9.63 3.94
C MET A 289 -14.94 -8.33 4.19
N GLY A 290 -14.92 -7.40 3.24
CA GLY A 290 -15.75 -6.20 3.29
C GLY A 290 -17.24 -6.54 3.38
N ARG A 291 -17.76 -7.39 2.47
CA ARG A 291 -19.17 -7.85 2.48
C ARG A 291 -19.51 -8.61 3.76
N LEU A 292 -18.58 -9.45 4.25
CA LEU A 292 -18.77 -10.17 5.50
C LEU A 292 -18.87 -9.18 6.67
N SER A 293 -17.97 -8.21 6.73
CA SER A 293 -17.93 -7.14 7.71
C SER A 293 -19.21 -6.29 7.71
N ASP A 294 -19.81 -6.05 6.52
CA ASP A 294 -21.11 -5.37 6.40
C ASP A 294 -22.26 -6.18 7.01
N LYS A 295 -22.23 -7.51 6.88
CA LYS A 295 -23.28 -8.41 7.35
C LYS A 295 -23.23 -8.72 8.85
N ILE A 296 -22.03 -9.04 9.37
CA ILE A 296 -21.85 -9.50 10.77
C ILE A 296 -21.36 -8.40 11.71
N GLY A 297 -21.15 -7.17 11.18
CA GLY A 297 -20.62 -6.02 11.89
C GLY A 297 -19.08 -5.96 11.84
N ARG A 298 -18.52 -4.75 11.92
CA ARG A 298 -17.08 -4.46 11.74
C ARG A 298 -16.19 -5.12 12.80
N ASN A 299 -16.67 -5.26 14.01
CA ASN A 299 -15.86 -5.70 15.16
C ASN A 299 -15.40 -7.16 15.05
N ILE A 300 -16.28 -8.07 14.58
CA ILE A 300 -15.98 -9.51 14.51
C ILE A 300 -14.84 -9.81 13.55
N PRO A 301 -14.83 -9.29 12.29
CA PRO A 301 -13.70 -9.50 11.41
C PRO A 301 -12.41 -8.85 11.91
N ILE A 302 -12.46 -7.68 12.57
CA ILE A 302 -11.28 -7.06 13.16
C ILE A 302 -10.67 -7.98 14.23
N LEU A 303 -11.46 -8.44 15.19
CA LEU A 303 -10.99 -9.35 16.25
C LEU A 303 -10.48 -10.68 15.69
N GLY A 304 -11.25 -11.30 14.78
CA GLY A 304 -10.85 -12.55 14.12
C GLY A 304 -9.56 -12.40 13.32
N GLY A 305 -9.42 -11.27 12.60
CA GLY A 305 -8.22 -10.98 11.80
C GLY A 305 -6.98 -10.76 12.65
N LEU A 306 -7.10 -10.02 13.77
CA LEU A 306 -6.00 -9.83 14.72
C LEU A 306 -5.59 -11.16 15.38
N ALA A 307 -6.55 -11.98 15.78
CA ALA A 307 -6.28 -13.29 16.39
C ALA A 307 -5.62 -14.26 15.40
N LEU A 308 -6.14 -14.38 14.17
CA LEU A 308 -5.55 -15.20 13.12
C LEU A 308 -4.14 -14.73 12.74
N GLY A 309 -3.95 -13.42 12.58
CA GLY A 309 -2.63 -12.85 12.32
C GLY A 309 -1.64 -13.09 13.44
N GLY A 310 -2.05 -12.87 14.70
CA GLY A 310 -1.20 -13.08 15.87
C GLY A 310 -0.80 -14.56 16.05
N THR A 311 -1.76 -15.48 15.95
CA THR A 311 -1.49 -16.93 16.06
C THR A 311 -0.58 -17.45 14.95
N SER A 312 -0.77 -16.97 13.70
CA SER A 312 0.10 -17.34 12.58
C SER A 312 1.56 -16.94 12.81
N LEU A 313 1.80 -15.76 13.39
CA LEU A 313 3.15 -15.28 13.70
C LEU A 313 3.84 -16.13 14.78
N PHE A 314 3.11 -16.58 15.79
CA PHE A 314 3.66 -17.51 16.78
C PHE A 314 4.04 -18.85 16.19
N ALA A 315 3.41 -19.29 15.10
CA ALA A 315 3.70 -20.55 14.45
C ALA A 315 4.95 -20.50 13.55
N ILE A 316 5.39 -19.33 13.06
CA ILE A 316 6.53 -19.21 12.14
C ILE A 316 7.80 -19.86 12.73
N PRO A 317 8.26 -19.55 13.96
CA PRO A 317 9.55 -20.01 14.46
C PRO A 317 9.66 -21.52 14.68
N TYR A 318 8.55 -22.25 14.62
CA TYR A 318 8.49 -23.70 14.77
C TYR A 318 8.49 -24.46 13.44
N ASN A 319 8.53 -23.74 12.31
CA ASN A 319 8.40 -24.32 10.99
C ASN A 319 9.54 -23.83 10.07
N THR A 320 10.21 -24.77 9.41
CA THR A 320 11.26 -24.48 8.42
C THR A 320 10.93 -25.05 7.03
N GLN A 321 9.86 -25.81 6.93
CA GLN A 321 9.43 -26.44 5.67
C GLN A 321 8.54 -25.50 4.85
N PHE A 322 8.61 -25.61 3.53
CA PHE A 322 7.88 -24.76 2.58
C PHE A 322 6.36 -24.77 2.80
N PHE A 323 5.72 -25.97 2.83
CA PHE A 323 4.26 -26.04 2.91
C PHE A 323 3.67 -25.47 4.21
N PRO A 324 4.20 -25.78 5.42
CA PRO A 324 3.73 -25.14 6.64
C PRO A 324 3.91 -23.63 6.60
N LEU A 325 5.05 -23.12 6.13
CA LEU A 325 5.30 -21.68 6.04
C LEU A 325 4.40 -21.00 5.01
N LEU A 326 4.09 -21.66 3.90
CA LEU A 326 3.11 -21.18 2.92
C LEU A 326 1.70 -21.07 3.54
N ILE A 327 1.26 -22.10 4.27
CA ILE A 327 -0.05 -22.09 4.94
C ILE A 327 -0.10 -20.97 5.99
N ILE A 328 0.94 -20.84 6.81
CA ILE A 328 1.04 -19.76 7.81
C ILE A 328 0.98 -18.39 7.15
N SER A 329 1.67 -18.18 6.03
CA SER A 329 1.64 -16.95 5.25
C SER A 329 0.25 -16.65 4.69
N ILE A 330 -0.47 -17.66 4.20
CA ILE A 330 -1.86 -17.55 3.75
C ILE A 330 -2.78 -17.16 4.91
N VAL A 331 -2.67 -17.82 6.05
CA VAL A 331 -3.49 -17.55 7.24
C VAL A 331 -3.25 -16.14 7.76
N PHE A 332 -1.98 -15.69 7.79
CA PHE A 332 -1.65 -14.30 8.10
C PHE A 332 -2.29 -13.33 7.10
N GLY A 333 -2.16 -13.60 5.80
CA GLY A 333 -2.75 -12.77 4.74
C GLY A 333 -4.27 -12.65 4.86
N LEU A 334 -4.97 -13.74 5.20
CA LEU A 334 -6.41 -13.74 5.49
C LEU A 334 -6.74 -12.86 6.71
N GLY A 335 -6.03 -13.06 7.82
CA GLY A 335 -6.21 -12.24 9.03
C GLY A 335 -5.95 -10.77 8.78
N PHE A 336 -4.87 -10.44 8.08
CA PHE A 336 -4.55 -9.07 7.70
C PHE A 336 -5.63 -8.46 6.80
N SER A 337 -6.15 -9.22 5.81
CA SER A 337 -7.22 -8.80 4.93
C SER A 337 -8.52 -8.46 5.68
N MET A 338 -8.86 -9.24 6.72
CA MET A 338 -10.01 -8.98 7.59
C MET A 338 -9.90 -7.62 8.31
N VAL A 339 -8.71 -7.30 8.83
CA VAL A 339 -8.47 -6.04 9.55
C VAL A 339 -8.50 -4.86 8.57
N ILE A 340 -7.69 -4.90 7.48
CA ILE A 340 -7.55 -3.76 6.56
C ILE A 340 -8.81 -3.45 5.74
N SER A 341 -9.75 -4.39 5.64
CA SER A 341 -11.05 -4.13 5.02
C SER A 341 -12.07 -3.56 6.00
N SER A 342 -12.00 -3.96 7.28
CA SER A 342 -13.02 -3.66 8.29
C SER A 342 -12.70 -2.44 9.14
N ALA A 343 -11.42 -2.19 9.49
CA ALA A 343 -11.05 -1.06 10.35
C ALA A 343 -11.23 0.30 9.67
N PRO A 344 -10.85 0.52 8.39
CA PRO A 344 -11.17 1.76 7.69
C PRO A 344 -12.67 1.98 7.51
N ALA A 345 -13.43 0.90 7.25
CA ALA A 345 -14.89 0.98 7.17
C ALA A 345 -15.51 1.39 8.51
N LEU A 346 -14.99 0.85 9.64
CA LEU A 346 -15.41 1.25 10.99
C LEU A 346 -15.12 2.72 11.26
N VAL A 347 -13.94 3.24 10.88
CA VAL A 347 -13.62 4.67 10.99
C VAL A 347 -14.58 5.52 10.17
N GLY A 348 -14.90 5.07 8.94
CA GLY A 348 -15.87 5.75 8.08
C GLY A 348 -17.29 5.76 8.66
N ASP A 349 -17.73 4.65 9.29
CA ASP A 349 -19.04 4.53 9.93
C ASP A 349 -19.16 5.39 11.21
N LEU A 350 -18.03 5.68 11.88
CA LEU A 350 -17.95 6.47 13.12
C LEU A 350 -17.77 7.97 12.88
N ALA A 351 -17.34 8.35 11.69
CA ALA A 351 -17.04 9.74 11.34
C ALA A 351 -18.31 10.46 10.86
N ASP A 352 -18.57 11.66 11.38
CA ASP A 352 -19.60 12.54 10.87
C ASP A 352 -19.26 13.00 9.44
N LYS A 353 -20.30 13.35 8.65
CA LYS A 353 -20.09 13.80 7.26
C LYS A 353 -19.10 14.97 7.13
N GLU A 354 -19.07 15.86 8.11
CA GLU A 354 -18.20 17.05 8.14
C GLU A 354 -16.75 16.70 8.50
N SER A 355 -16.55 15.68 9.35
CA SER A 355 -15.23 15.23 9.83
C SER A 355 -14.69 14.01 9.06
N TYR A 356 -15.44 13.44 8.12
CA TYR A 356 -15.08 12.22 7.39
C TYR A 356 -13.70 12.31 6.73
N GLY A 357 -13.42 13.42 6.04
CA GLY A 357 -12.13 13.63 5.38
C GLY A 357 -10.95 13.68 6.37
N ALA A 358 -11.16 14.33 7.53
CA ALA A 358 -10.16 14.41 8.59
C ALA A 358 -9.91 13.05 9.25
N ALA A 359 -10.97 12.27 9.49
CA ALA A 359 -10.87 10.93 10.08
C ALA A 359 -10.11 9.97 9.15
N MET A 360 -10.41 9.97 7.85
CA MET A 360 -9.70 9.14 6.87
C MET A 360 -8.26 9.60 6.65
N GLY A 361 -7.99 10.90 6.72
CA GLY A 361 -6.64 11.45 6.65
C GLY A 361 -5.80 11.06 7.87
N PHE A 362 -6.37 11.14 9.08
CA PHE A 362 -5.74 10.66 10.30
C PHE A 362 -5.43 9.17 10.23
N LEU A 363 -6.40 8.35 9.82
CA LEU A 363 -6.22 6.92 9.63
C LEU A 363 -5.05 6.63 8.68
N ALA A 364 -5.01 7.27 7.51
CA ALA A 364 -3.94 7.07 6.53
C ALA A 364 -2.56 7.41 7.11
N THR A 365 -2.43 8.53 7.82
CA THR A 365 -1.18 8.93 8.46
C THR A 365 -0.71 7.91 9.51
N ILE A 366 -1.62 7.47 10.38
CA ILE A 366 -1.28 6.49 11.43
C ILE A 366 -0.93 5.12 10.85
N MET A 367 -1.58 4.70 9.76
CA MET A 367 -1.24 3.48 9.02
C MET A 367 0.20 3.53 8.48
N ASP A 368 0.59 4.63 7.83
CA ASP A 368 1.93 4.80 7.26
C ASP A 368 2.99 4.86 8.37
N VAL A 369 2.70 5.56 9.49
CA VAL A 369 3.57 5.57 10.67
C VAL A 369 3.72 4.16 11.25
N GLY A 370 2.63 3.40 11.37
CA GLY A 370 2.68 2.01 11.81
C GLY A 370 3.58 1.17 10.90
N GLN A 371 3.36 1.22 9.59
CA GLN A 371 4.13 0.44 8.62
C GLN A 371 5.61 0.80 8.60
N MET A 372 5.96 2.05 8.89
CA MET A 372 7.35 2.50 9.02
C MET A 372 7.98 2.07 10.36
N ALA A 373 7.25 2.20 11.45
CA ALA A 373 7.75 1.90 12.80
C ALA A 373 7.99 0.40 13.00
N GLY A 374 7.14 -0.45 12.41
CA GLY A 374 7.22 -1.90 12.58
C GLY A 374 8.60 -2.50 12.34
N PRO A 375 9.17 -2.36 11.14
CA PRO A 375 10.49 -2.90 10.87
C PRO A 375 11.59 -2.27 11.74
N ILE A 376 11.52 -0.98 12.08
CA ILE A 376 12.51 -0.30 12.93
C ILE A 376 12.58 -0.95 14.31
N PHE A 377 11.45 -1.05 15.01
CA PHE A 377 11.41 -1.64 16.35
C PHE A 377 11.70 -3.15 16.32
N THR A 378 11.24 -3.86 15.30
CA THR A 378 11.54 -5.28 15.13
C THR A 378 13.04 -5.50 14.89
N GLY A 379 13.73 -4.60 14.19
CA GLY A 379 15.19 -4.64 14.02
C GLY A 379 15.95 -4.58 15.36
N PHE A 380 15.50 -3.74 16.31
CA PHE A 380 16.08 -3.72 17.66
C PHE A 380 15.81 -5.01 18.44
N ILE A 381 14.61 -5.58 18.33
CA ILE A 381 14.28 -6.86 18.98
C ILE A 381 15.11 -8.00 18.39
N MET A 382 15.41 -7.93 17.09
CA MET A 382 16.21 -8.92 16.38
C MET A 382 17.60 -9.09 16.99
N ILE A 383 18.24 -8.00 17.45
CA ILE A 383 19.59 -8.02 18.07
C ILE A 383 19.61 -8.91 19.33
N SER A 384 18.61 -8.78 20.18
CA SER A 384 18.57 -9.46 21.49
C SER A 384 17.95 -10.84 21.44
N SER A 385 17.00 -11.08 20.54
CA SER A 385 16.10 -12.25 20.59
C SER A 385 15.98 -12.97 19.25
N GLY A 386 16.71 -12.55 18.21
CA GLY A 386 16.72 -13.15 16.89
C GLY A 386 15.33 -13.19 16.22
N TYR A 387 15.19 -13.99 15.19
CA TYR A 387 13.92 -14.17 14.46
C TYR A 387 12.80 -14.68 15.36
N ARG A 388 13.10 -15.59 16.29
CA ARG A 388 12.09 -16.17 17.19
C ARG A 388 11.46 -15.08 18.06
N GLY A 389 12.26 -14.29 18.75
CA GLY A 389 11.77 -13.18 19.57
C GLY A 389 11.05 -12.12 18.77
N SER A 390 11.53 -11.83 17.56
CA SER A 390 10.90 -10.87 16.64
C SER A 390 9.48 -11.30 16.25
N PHE A 391 9.28 -12.55 15.81
CA PHE A 391 7.93 -13.03 15.45
C PHE A 391 7.02 -13.17 16.67
N PHE A 392 7.54 -13.57 17.83
CA PHE A 392 6.76 -13.58 19.06
C PHE A 392 6.32 -12.16 19.47
N SER A 393 7.19 -11.18 19.38
CA SER A 393 6.83 -9.78 19.68
C SER A 393 5.76 -9.24 18.74
N LEU A 394 5.87 -9.51 17.44
CA LEU A 394 4.87 -9.11 16.44
C LEU A 394 3.51 -9.81 16.70
N GLY A 395 3.53 -11.10 17.01
CA GLY A 395 2.32 -11.84 17.38
C GLY A 395 1.69 -11.29 18.67
N ALA A 396 2.51 -10.98 19.67
CA ALA A 396 2.06 -10.39 20.93
C ALA A 396 1.42 -9.01 20.71
N VAL A 397 1.97 -8.17 19.83
CA VAL A 397 1.36 -6.87 19.48
C VAL A 397 -0.07 -7.07 18.96
N LEU A 398 -0.28 -7.99 18.01
CA LEU A 398 -1.63 -8.24 17.48
C LEU A 398 -2.58 -8.81 18.55
N MET A 399 -2.11 -9.71 19.40
CA MET A 399 -2.93 -10.29 20.47
C MET A 399 -3.30 -9.27 21.54
N VAL A 400 -2.37 -8.43 21.96
CA VAL A 400 -2.62 -7.34 22.91
C VAL A 400 -3.64 -6.35 22.33
N VAL A 401 -3.46 -5.94 21.07
CA VAL A 401 -4.41 -5.04 20.41
C VAL A 401 -5.77 -5.71 20.23
N CYS A 402 -5.83 -7.01 19.93
CA CYS A 402 -7.07 -7.78 19.88
C CYS A 402 -7.83 -7.72 21.20
N VAL A 403 -7.16 -7.99 22.32
CA VAL A 403 -7.75 -7.92 23.67
C VAL A 403 -8.21 -6.50 24.01
N LEU A 404 -7.35 -5.49 23.80
CA LEU A 404 -7.67 -4.09 24.10
C LEU A 404 -8.87 -3.59 23.26
N PHE A 405 -8.88 -3.89 21.96
CA PHE A 405 -10.01 -3.55 21.09
C PHE A 405 -11.29 -4.25 21.54
N GLY A 406 -11.22 -5.54 21.87
CA GLY A 406 -12.37 -6.31 22.36
C GLY A 406 -12.95 -5.74 23.65
N VAL A 407 -12.10 -5.48 24.64
CA VAL A 407 -12.51 -4.90 25.93
C VAL A 407 -13.13 -3.51 25.72
N TYR A 408 -12.50 -2.67 24.90
CA TYR A 408 -13.03 -1.33 24.60
C TYR A 408 -14.45 -1.41 23.98
N ARG A 409 -14.66 -2.29 23.01
CA ARG A 409 -15.97 -2.44 22.33
C ARG A 409 -17.04 -3.03 23.23
N LEU A 410 -16.70 -3.93 24.15
CA LEU A 410 -17.63 -4.45 25.16
C LEU A 410 -18.09 -3.36 26.12
N ARG A 411 -17.17 -2.51 26.61
CA ARG A 411 -17.51 -1.37 27.47
C ARG A 411 -18.46 -0.39 26.78
N MET A 412 -18.19 -0.04 25.55
CA MET A 412 -19.04 0.89 24.79
C MET A 412 -20.48 0.34 24.58
N LYS A 413 -20.62 -0.97 24.34
CA LYS A 413 -21.93 -1.64 24.24
C LYS A 413 -22.70 -1.61 25.57
N GLY A 414 -22.00 -1.76 26.69
CA GLY A 414 -22.60 -1.65 28.04
C GLY A 414 -23.16 -0.26 28.33
N TYR A 415 -22.43 0.81 27.92
CA TYR A 415 -22.89 2.19 28.10
C TYR A 415 -24.14 2.51 27.25
N SER A 416 -24.23 2.03 26.01
CA SER A 416 -25.38 2.24 25.14
C SER A 416 -26.64 1.56 25.70
N ASN A 417 -26.54 0.37 26.27
CA ASN A 417 -27.65 -0.37 26.86
C ASN A 417 -28.14 0.25 28.20
N LEU A 418 -27.26 0.96 28.92
CA LEU A 418 -27.65 1.66 30.16
C LEU A 418 -28.36 2.99 29.88
N SER A 419 -27.99 3.68 28.79
CA SER A 419 -28.63 4.93 28.37
C SER A 419 -30.04 4.69 27.83
N THR A 420 -30.26 3.59 27.08
CA THR A 420 -31.59 3.19 26.59
C THR A 420 -32.56 2.67 27.66
N LYS A 421 -32.05 2.26 28.84
CA LYS A 421 -32.90 1.86 29.98
C LYS A 421 -33.26 3.03 30.92
N ARG A 422 -32.68 4.22 30.72
CA ARG A 422 -32.95 5.41 31.53
C ARG A 422 -33.90 6.42 30.83
N ASN A 423 -34.23 6.21 29.58
CA ASN A 423 -35.26 6.91 28.83
C ASN A 423 -36.50 6.00 28.67
#